data_80c015e065d49ff6c720f0115daf8cb7
#
_entry.id   80c015e065d49ff6c720f0115daf8cb7
#
_cell.length_a   1.000
_cell.length_b   1.000
_cell.length_c   1.000
_cell.angle_alpha   90.00
_cell.angle_beta   90.00
_cell.angle_gamma   90.00
#
_symmetry.space_group_name_H-M   'P 1'
#
loop_
_entity.id
_entity.type
_entity.pdbx_description
1 polymer ?
#
loop_
_entity_poly.entity_id
_entity_poly.type
_entity_poly.pdbx_seq_one_letter_code
_entity_poly.pdbx_strand_id
1 'polypeptide(L)'
;ILEFTNGTTQMRADNSYLESATQTYGDGDIVGIKIDQDAGTVQFTVDGSNASTAINLSQASDTSDLVFAVSRSQGGTPDVAGSVNFGQRPFSYLPTGYKALNSQNLPDPTILLPNKHFDNLLWTGDGNDNRNITGLNFQPDWVWIKERSSSSSHVLTDSVRGIPAVLETNITGAED
;
A
#
# COMPACT_ATOMS: atom_id res chain seq x y z
N ILE A 1 -7.02 -15.23 13.37
CA ILE A 1 -6.81 -15.97 12.10
C ILE A 1 -8.17 -16.37 11.58
N LEU A 2 -8.45 -16.05 10.34
CA LEU A 2 -9.58 -16.61 9.59
C LEU A 2 -9.04 -17.75 8.74
N GLU A 3 -9.64 -18.91 8.84
CA GLU A 3 -9.14 -20.14 8.22
C GLU A 3 -10.25 -20.83 7.41
N PHE A 4 -9.89 -21.31 6.22
CA PHE A 4 -10.72 -22.12 5.36
C PHE A 4 -10.00 -23.44 5.07
N THR A 5 -10.54 -24.56 5.51
CA THR A 5 -9.88 -25.85 5.49
C THR A 5 -10.65 -26.87 4.65
N ASN A 6 -9.95 -27.65 3.81
CA ASN A 6 -10.54 -28.75 3.04
C ASN A 6 -10.99 -29.93 3.93
N GLY A 7 -12.10 -30.56 3.57
CA GLY A 7 -12.58 -31.84 4.14
C GLY A 7 -13.63 -31.75 5.24
N THR A 8 -13.60 -30.76 6.08
CA THR A 8 -14.70 -30.28 6.92
C THR A 8 -14.54 -28.79 6.96
N THR A 9 -15.11 -28.14 5.99
CA THR A 9 -15.01 -26.72 5.78
C THR A 9 -15.43 -25.98 7.03
N GLN A 10 -14.46 -25.65 7.84
CA GLN A 10 -14.64 -24.89 9.06
C GLN A 10 -14.04 -23.53 8.86
N MET A 11 -14.78 -22.52 9.22
CA MET A 11 -14.27 -21.17 9.33
C MET A 11 -14.03 -20.88 10.80
N ARG A 12 -12.84 -20.37 11.11
CA ARG A 12 -12.41 -20.09 12.48
C ARG A 12 -11.89 -18.67 12.59
N ALA A 13 -12.18 -18.03 13.70
CA ALA A 13 -11.45 -16.87 14.17
C ALA A 13 -10.82 -17.19 15.52
N ASP A 14 -9.53 -16.89 15.69
CA ASP A 14 -8.80 -17.06 16.95
C ASP A 14 -8.99 -18.43 17.59
N ASN A 15 -8.92 -19.48 16.77
CA ASN A 15 -9.14 -20.87 17.16
C ASN A 15 -10.59 -21.22 17.58
N SER A 16 -11.52 -20.28 17.44
CA SER A 16 -12.94 -20.52 17.68
C SER A 16 -13.67 -20.85 16.38
N TYR A 17 -14.55 -21.85 16.45
CA TYR A 17 -15.40 -22.24 15.33
C TYR A 17 -16.45 -21.16 15.08
N LEU A 18 -16.55 -20.65 13.86
CA LEU A 18 -17.52 -19.66 13.48
C LEU A 18 -18.68 -20.27 12.71
N GLU A 19 -18.37 -21.09 11.69
CA GLU A 19 -19.37 -21.63 10.79
C GLU A 19 -18.83 -22.80 9.99
N SER A 20 -19.72 -23.71 9.55
CA SER A 20 -19.41 -24.69 8.51
C SER A 20 -19.49 -24.04 7.16
N ALA A 21 -18.48 -24.21 6.32
CA ALA A 21 -18.60 -23.83 4.94
C ALA A 21 -19.56 -24.78 4.20
N THR A 22 -20.22 -24.24 3.18
CA THR A 22 -21.24 -24.98 2.41
C THR A 22 -20.66 -25.77 1.24
N GLN A 23 -19.37 -25.57 0.95
CA GLN A 23 -18.68 -26.20 -0.17
C GLN A 23 -17.29 -26.73 0.23
N THR A 24 -16.89 -27.81 -0.41
CA THR A 24 -15.53 -28.35 -0.38
C THR A 24 -14.78 -27.89 -1.62
N TYR A 25 -13.47 -27.94 -1.61
CA TYR A 25 -12.62 -27.69 -2.78
C TYR A 25 -11.61 -28.84 -2.95
N GLY A 26 -11.18 -29.05 -4.18
CA GLY A 26 -10.25 -30.09 -4.59
C GLY A 26 -9.24 -29.61 -5.62
N ASP A 27 -8.59 -30.55 -6.28
CA ASP A 27 -7.60 -30.26 -7.32
C ASP A 27 -8.23 -29.53 -8.50
N GLY A 28 -7.64 -28.39 -8.87
CA GLY A 28 -8.08 -27.57 -9.98
C GLY A 28 -9.09 -26.47 -9.62
N ASP A 29 -9.67 -26.52 -8.43
CA ASP A 29 -10.63 -25.51 -7.99
C ASP A 29 -9.95 -24.18 -7.65
N ILE A 30 -10.67 -23.08 -7.82
CA ILE A 30 -10.21 -21.74 -7.50
C ILE A 30 -10.88 -21.27 -6.21
N VAL A 31 -10.09 -21.20 -5.13
CA VAL A 31 -10.55 -20.59 -3.88
C VAL A 31 -10.35 -19.10 -3.95
N GLY A 32 -11.45 -18.36 -3.81
CA GLY A 32 -11.44 -16.91 -3.76
C GLY A 32 -11.72 -16.37 -2.36
N ILE A 33 -11.16 -15.20 -2.05
CA ILE A 33 -11.41 -14.46 -0.82
C ILE A 33 -11.96 -13.09 -1.20
N LYS A 34 -13.16 -12.78 -0.72
CA LYS A 34 -13.79 -11.47 -0.85
C LYS A 34 -13.68 -10.73 0.48
N ILE A 35 -13.16 -9.52 0.43
CA ILE A 35 -13.07 -8.63 1.61
C ILE A 35 -13.86 -7.38 1.29
N ASP A 36 -14.80 -7.04 2.15
CA ASP A 36 -15.57 -5.81 2.12
C ASP A 36 -15.23 -5.03 3.40
N GLN A 37 -14.43 -3.98 3.25
CA GLN A 37 -13.99 -3.18 4.37
C GLN A 37 -15.08 -2.23 4.88
N ASP A 38 -15.97 -1.77 4.02
CA ASP A 38 -17.07 -0.91 4.39
C ASP A 38 -18.10 -1.67 5.25
N ALA A 39 -18.40 -2.91 4.85
CA ALA A 39 -19.24 -3.81 5.64
C ALA A 39 -18.47 -4.51 6.77
N GLY A 40 -17.15 -4.45 6.77
CA GLY A 40 -16.31 -5.13 7.76
C GLY A 40 -16.40 -6.65 7.64
N THR A 41 -16.49 -7.22 6.44
CA THR A 41 -16.73 -8.65 6.26
C THR A 41 -15.69 -9.31 5.34
N VAL A 42 -15.50 -10.62 5.55
CA VAL A 42 -14.77 -11.51 4.65
C VAL A 42 -15.64 -12.71 4.28
N GLN A 43 -15.52 -13.18 3.03
CA GLN A 43 -16.25 -14.35 2.55
C GLN A 43 -15.36 -15.17 1.61
N PHE A 44 -15.42 -16.49 1.74
CA PHE A 44 -14.75 -17.41 0.83
C PHE A 44 -15.66 -17.86 -0.30
N THR A 45 -15.05 -18.12 -1.46
CA THR A 45 -15.73 -18.67 -2.64
C THR A 45 -14.95 -19.87 -3.17
N VAL A 46 -15.64 -20.78 -3.82
CA VAL A 46 -15.05 -21.87 -4.61
C VAL A 46 -15.67 -21.74 -6.01
N ASP A 47 -14.83 -21.62 -7.02
CA ASP A 47 -15.25 -21.42 -8.43
C ASP A 47 -16.30 -20.32 -8.61
N GLY A 48 -16.14 -19.24 -7.87
CA GLY A 48 -17.01 -18.07 -7.90
C GLY A 48 -18.30 -18.20 -7.08
N SER A 49 -18.65 -19.40 -6.61
CA SER A 49 -19.80 -19.63 -5.75
C SER A 49 -19.43 -19.38 -4.28
N ASN A 50 -20.34 -18.80 -3.51
CA ASN A 50 -20.08 -18.57 -2.07
C ASN A 50 -19.94 -19.90 -1.35
N ALA A 51 -18.79 -20.11 -0.73
CA ALA A 51 -18.46 -21.29 0.06
C ALA A 51 -18.77 -21.10 1.55
N SER A 52 -19.16 -19.90 1.93
CA SER A 52 -19.48 -19.53 3.32
C SER A 52 -20.50 -18.40 3.34
N THR A 53 -21.10 -18.10 4.51
CA THR A 53 -21.67 -16.78 4.77
C THR A 53 -20.55 -15.73 4.85
N ALA A 54 -20.93 -14.46 4.82
CA ALA A 54 -20.01 -13.38 5.11
C ALA A 54 -19.73 -13.35 6.62
N ILE A 55 -18.45 -13.39 6.98
CA ILE A 55 -17.98 -13.35 8.36
C ILE A 55 -17.62 -11.92 8.71
N ASN A 56 -18.09 -11.48 9.88
CA ASN A 56 -17.71 -10.18 10.38
C ASN A 56 -16.27 -10.20 10.87
N LEU A 57 -15.45 -9.27 10.38
CA LEU A 57 -14.04 -9.12 10.77
C LEU A 57 -13.89 -8.80 12.27
N SER A 58 -14.89 -8.18 12.90
CA SER A 58 -14.87 -7.92 14.35
C SER A 58 -14.87 -9.19 15.21
N GLN A 59 -15.10 -10.36 14.63
CA GLN A 59 -14.97 -11.64 15.32
C GLN A 59 -13.49 -12.10 15.46
N ALA A 60 -12.56 -11.46 14.77
CA ALA A 60 -11.13 -11.62 15.05
C ALA A 60 -10.70 -10.66 16.16
N SER A 61 -9.79 -11.10 17.03
CA SER A 61 -9.32 -10.31 18.17
C SER A 61 -8.52 -9.09 17.76
N ASP A 62 -7.88 -9.15 16.58
CA ASP A 62 -7.11 -8.06 16.00
C ASP A 62 -7.33 -8.02 14.48
N THR A 63 -7.78 -6.87 13.99
CA THR A 63 -8.04 -6.61 12.58
C THR A 63 -7.22 -5.43 12.06
N SER A 64 -6.25 -4.94 12.83
CA SER A 64 -5.38 -3.83 12.43
C SER A 64 -4.53 -4.18 11.22
N ASP A 65 -4.04 -5.44 11.17
CA ASP A 65 -3.20 -5.94 10.08
C ASP A 65 -3.73 -7.27 9.55
N LEU A 66 -4.38 -7.24 8.39
CA LEU A 66 -4.80 -8.45 7.70
C LEU A 66 -3.70 -8.92 6.75
N VAL A 67 -3.27 -10.15 6.94
CA VAL A 67 -2.28 -10.81 6.06
C VAL A 67 -2.91 -12.02 5.38
N PHE A 68 -2.56 -12.20 4.11
CA PHE A 68 -2.91 -13.43 3.40
C PHE A 68 -1.91 -14.52 3.74
N ALA A 69 -2.40 -15.69 4.14
CA ALA A 69 -1.56 -16.85 4.40
C ALA A 69 -2.19 -18.11 3.81
N VAL A 70 -1.36 -18.98 3.27
CA VAL A 70 -1.72 -20.32 2.86
C VAL A 70 -0.85 -21.29 3.66
N SER A 71 -1.48 -22.23 4.35
CA SER A 71 -0.77 -23.25 5.10
C SER A 71 -1.33 -24.64 4.78
N ARG A 72 -0.48 -25.64 4.96
CA ARG A 72 -0.87 -27.03 4.87
C ARG A 72 -1.24 -27.55 6.27
N SER A 73 -2.33 -28.28 6.37
CA SER A 73 -2.65 -29.01 7.60
C SER A 73 -1.66 -30.16 7.82
N GLN A 74 -1.27 -30.37 9.07
CA GLN A 74 -0.29 -31.41 9.45
C GLN A 74 -0.87 -32.82 9.21
N GLY A 75 -0.12 -33.69 8.50
CA GLY A 75 -0.39 -35.12 8.42
C GLY A 75 -0.97 -35.64 7.10
N GLY A 76 -1.11 -34.85 6.06
CA GLY A 76 -1.60 -35.32 4.76
C GLY A 76 -0.49 -35.46 3.69
N THR A 77 -0.53 -36.51 2.91
CA THR A 77 0.02 -36.60 1.55
C THR A 77 -1.16 -36.52 0.58
N PRO A 78 -1.09 -35.83 -0.56
CA PRO A 78 0.06 -35.28 -1.26
C PRO A 78 0.40 -33.84 -0.89
N ASP A 79 1.46 -33.32 -1.48
CA ASP A 79 1.86 -31.93 -1.37
C ASP A 79 0.80 -31.00 -1.95
N VAL A 80 0.52 -29.90 -1.29
CA VAL A 80 -0.37 -28.85 -1.81
C VAL A 80 0.46 -27.95 -2.74
N ALA A 81 0.11 -27.93 -4.01
CA ALA A 81 0.67 -27.00 -5.00
C ALA A 81 -0.43 -26.06 -5.47
N GLY A 82 -0.10 -24.79 -5.59
CA GLY A 82 -1.05 -23.79 -6.05
C GLY A 82 -0.36 -22.50 -6.46
N SER A 83 -1.11 -21.62 -7.10
CA SER A 83 -0.67 -20.25 -7.42
C SER A 83 -1.64 -19.24 -6.86
N VAL A 84 -1.11 -18.11 -6.42
CA VAL A 84 -1.91 -16.99 -5.91
C VAL A 84 -2.01 -15.92 -6.97
N ASN A 85 -3.20 -15.35 -7.14
CA ASN A 85 -3.49 -14.27 -8.07
C ASN A 85 -4.05 -13.07 -7.28
N PHE A 86 -3.27 -11.98 -7.18
CA PHE A 86 -3.70 -10.70 -6.63
C PHE A 86 -4.07 -9.67 -7.71
N GLY A 87 -4.29 -10.12 -8.95
CA GLY A 87 -4.61 -9.28 -10.10
C GLY A 87 -3.48 -9.17 -11.12
N GLN A 88 -2.37 -9.93 -10.95
CA GLN A 88 -1.32 -10.03 -11.98
C GLN A 88 -1.79 -10.78 -13.24
N ARG A 89 -2.92 -11.46 -13.17
CA ARG A 89 -3.64 -12.08 -14.29
C ARG A 89 -5.15 -11.83 -14.14
N PRO A 90 -5.94 -11.84 -15.21
CA PRO A 90 -7.40 -11.77 -15.10
C PRO A 90 -7.94 -12.83 -14.14
N PHE A 91 -8.92 -12.47 -13.34
CA PHE A 91 -9.62 -13.42 -12.47
C PHE A 91 -10.65 -14.21 -13.30
N SER A 92 -10.70 -15.53 -13.11
CA SER A 92 -11.76 -16.35 -13.72
C SER A 92 -13.12 -16.06 -13.09
N TYR A 93 -13.15 -15.74 -11.81
CA TYR A 93 -14.37 -15.51 -11.02
C TYR A 93 -14.25 -14.24 -10.18
N LEU A 94 -14.27 -13.07 -10.84
CA LEU A 94 -14.31 -11.79 -10.14
C LEU A 94 -15.76 -11.42 -9.84
N PRO A 95 -16.19 -11.36 -8.58
CA PRO A 95 -17.55 -10.97 -8.25
C PRO A 95 -17.82 -9.50 -8.59
N THR A 96 -19.07 -9.21 -9.00
CA THR A 96 -19.48 -7.83 -9.30
C THR A 96 -19.27 -6.92 -8.09
N GLY A 97 -18.66 -5.76 -8.33
CA GLY A 97 -18.36 -4.77 -7.29
C GLY A 97 -17.02 -4.98 -6.56
N TYR A 98 -16.38 -6.12 -6.72
CA TYR A 98 -15.07 -6.39 -6.16
C TYR A 98 -13.95 -6.03 -7.15
N LYS A 99 -12.78 -5.73 -6.61
CA LYS A 99 -11.56 -5.42 -7.35
C LYS A 99 -10.41 -6.29 -6.89
N ALA A 100 -9.40 -6.44 -7.74
CA ALA A 100 -8.15 -7.09 -7.35
C ALA A 100 -7.45 -6.34 -6.22
N LEU A 101 -6.89 -7.06 -5.26
CA LEU A 101 -6.08 -6.49 -4.19
C LEU A 101 -4.69 -6.14 -4.72
N ASN A 102 -4.58 -5.01 -5.36
CA ASN A 102 -3.31 -4.47 -5.85
C ASN A 102 -3.31 -2.93 -5.84
N SER A 103 -2.14 -2.34 -5.97
CA SER A 103 -1.96 -0.88 -5.91
C SER A 103 -2.69 -0.11 -7.02
N GLN A 104 -3.02 -0.75 -8.15
CA GLN A 104 -3.75 -0.10 -9.23
C GLN A 104 -5.23 0.18 -8.90
N ASN A 105 -5.76 -0.49 -7.90
CA ASN A 105 -7.13 -0.32 -7.43
C ASN A 105 -7.24 0.52 -6.16
N LEU A 106 -6.12 1.02 -5.64
CA LEU A 106 -6.15 2.01 -4.56
C LEU A 106 -6.70 3.34 -5.09
N PRO A 107 -7.37 4.13 -4.25
CA PRO A 107 -7.74 5.48 -4.64
C PRO A 107 -6.49 6.29 -5.02
N ASP A 108 -6.65 7.17 -6.00
CA ASP A 108 -5.58 8.08 -6.37
C ASP A 108 -5.12 8.89 -5.15
N PRO A 109 -3.82 9.10 -4.97
CA PRO A 109 -3.34 9.97 -3.90
C PRO A 109 -3.84 11.40 -4.13
N THR A 110 -4.06 12.13 -3.06
CA THR A 110 -4.52 13.53 -3.11
C THR A 110 -3.62 14.41 -3.98
N ILE A 111 -2.33 14.11 -4.00
CA ILE A 111 -1.35 14.74 -4.88
C ILE A 111 -0.94 13.73 -5.95
N LEU A 112 -1.51 13.85 -7.14
CA LEU A 112 -1.28 12.92 -8.25
C LEU A 112 0.13 12.98 -8.83
N LEU A 113 0.75 14.15 -8.82
CA LEU A 113 2.07 14.40 -9.38
C LEU A 113 2.95 15.14 -8.37
N PRO A 114 3.46 14.46 -7.32
CA PRO A 114 4.23 15.11 -6.26
C PRO A 114 5.42 15.92 -6.78
N ASN A 115 6.08 15.44 -7.83
CA ASN A 115 7.22 16.11 -8.49
C ASN A 115 6.87 17.43 -9.22
N LYS A 116 5.59 17.80 -9.27
CA LYS A 116 5.13 19.13 -9.71
C LYS A 116 4.90 20.10 -8.56
N HIS A 117 5.07 19.64 -7.33
CA HIS A 117 4.81 20.43 -6.13
C HIS A 117 5.99 20.44 -5.17
N PHE A 118 6.78 19.39 -5.17
CA PHE A 118 7.99 19.25 -4.37
C PHE A 118 9.00 18.39 -5.11
N ASP A 119 10.27 18.83 -5.14
CA ASP A 119 11.36 18.03 -5.68
C ASP A 119 12.69 18.42 -5.02
N ASN A 120 13.70 17.59 -5.15
CA ASN A 120 15.05 17.85 -4.70
C ASN A 120 16.04 17.62 -5.83
N LEU A 121 16.99 18.53 -5.96
CA LEU A 121 18.04 18.45 -6.97
C LEU A 121 19.42 18.42 -6.31
N LEU A 122 20.30 17.65 -6.89
CA LEU A 122 21.72 17.63 -6.55
C LEU A 122 22.52 18.23 -7.71
N TRP A 123 23.42 19.15 -7.38
CA TRP A 123 24.31 19.73 -8.38
C TRP A 123 25.72 19.94 -7.81
N THR A 124 26.68 20.04 -8.65
CA THR A 124 28.05 20.44 -8.29
C THR A 124 28.23 21.92 -8.60
N GLY A 125 28.69 22.71 -7.60
CA GLY A 125 29.04 24.10 -7.81
C GLY A 125 30.20 24.21 -8.84
N ASP A 126 30.16 25.23 -9.66
CA ASP A 126 31.19 25.53 -10.67
C ASP A 126 31.94 26.83 -10.40
N GLY A 127 31.62 27.49 -9.26
CA GLY A 127 32.24 28.73 -8.83
C GLY A 127 31.81 29.97 -9.62
N ASN A 128 30.81 29.86 -10.48
CA ASN A 128 30.31 30.98 -11.27
C ASN A 128 29.00 31.55 -10.66
N ASP A 129 28.86 32.86 -10.71
CA ASP A 129 27.61 33.53 -10.40
C ASP A 129 26.57 33.36 -11.51
N ASN A 130 25.30 33.54 -11.16
CA ASN A 130 24.17 33.51 -12.12
C ASN A 130 23.97 32.19 -12.88
N ARG A 131 24.33 31.08 -12.27
CA ARG A 131 24.07 29.76 -12.84
C ARG A 131 22.60 29.39 -12.73
N ASN A 132 22.01 28.98 -13.84
CA ASN A 132 20.67 28.41 -13.83
C ASN A 132 20.70 26.95 -13.35
N ILE A 133 19.98 26.62 -12.29
CA ILE A 133 19.72 25.25 -11.87
C ILE A 133 18.40 24.82 -12.52
N THR A 134 18.48 23.80 -13.38
CA THR A 134 17.35 23.27 -14.15
C THR A 134 17.02 21.87 -13.70
N GLY A 135 15.83 21.36 -14.04
CA GLY A 135 15.38 19.99 -13.74
C GLY A 135 14.14 19.91 -12.89
N LEU A 136 13.66 21.03 -12.34
CA LEU A 136 12.34 21.08 -11.70
C LEU A 136 11.23 21.12 -12.76
N ASN A 137 10.10 20.48 -12.47
CA ASN A 137 8.91 20.46 -13.30
C ASN A 137 7.88 21.54 -12.89
N PHE A 138 8.27 22.48 -12.02
CA PHE A 138 7.47 23.58 -11.49
C PHE A 138 8.36 24.75 -11.15
N GLN A 139 7.76 25.93 -10.96
CA GLN A 139 8.43 27.09 -10.40
C GLN A 139 8.35 27.01 -8.87
N PRO A 140 9.49 26.96 -8.15
CA PRO A 140 9.46 26.88 -6.71
C PRO A 140 9.12 28.25 -6.10
N ASP A 141 8.22 28.25 -5.12
CA ASP A 141 7.94 29.39 -4.25
C ASP A 141 8.78 29.38 -2.97
N TRP A 142 9.40 28.23 -2.67
CA TRP A 142 10.23 28.03 -1.50
C TRP A 142 11.43 27.18 -1.88
N VAL A 143 12.63 27.65 -1.58
CA VAL A 143 13.90 26.98 -1.91
C VAL A 143 14.78 26.87 -0.68
N TRP A 144 15.19 25.67 -0.36
CA TRP A 144 16.14 25.40 0.71
C TRP A 144 17.41 24.78 0.14
N ILE A 145 18.54 25.44 0.37
CA ILE A 145 19.84 25.07 -0.20
C ILE A 145 20.79 24.69 0.92
N LYS A 146 21.46 23.55 0.76
CA LYS A 146 22.50 23.11 1.67
C LYS A 146 23.74 22.62 0.91
N GLU A 147 24.89 23.15 1.25
CA GLU A 147 26.17 22.56 0.86
C GLU A 147 26.44 21.28 1.65
N ARG A 148 26.91 20.22 0.97
CA ARG A 148 27.22 18.92 1.58
C ARG A 148 28.70 18.69 1.85
N SER A 149 29.58 19.51 1.26
CA SER A 149 31.04 19.37 1.28
C SER A 149 31.70 20.24 2.36
N SER A 150 30.96 21.18 2.97
CA SER A 150 31.48 22.07 4.00
C SER A 150 30.45 22.30 5.11
N SER A 151 30.85 23.11 6.10
CA SER A 151 30.00 23.53 7.23
C SER A 151 29.21 24.82 6.96
N SER A 152 29.01 25.18 5.72
CA SER A 152 28.20 26.38 5.33
C SER A 152 26.80 26.30 5.89
N SER A 153 26.24 27.46 6.21
CA SER A 153 24.85 27.60 6.67
C SER A 153 23.85 27.08 5.63
N HIS A 154 22.67 26.72 6.11
CA HIS A 154 21.57 26.26 5.26
C HIS A 154 20.71 27.46 4.89
N VAL A 155 20.70 27.81 3.63
CA VAL A 155 20.02 28.99 3.12
C VAL A 155 18.60 28.64 2.64
N LEU A 156 17.63 29.44 3.10
CA LEU A 156 16.25 29.36 2.69
C LEU A 156 15.82 30.69 2.10
N THR A 157 15.14 30.67 0.96
CA THR A 157 14.53 31.83 0.32
C THR A 157 13.14 31.47 -0.19
N ASP A 158 12.26 32.45 -0.34
CA ASP A 158 10.91 32.27 -0.84
C ASP A 158 10.44 33.44 -1.72
N SER A 159 9.39 33.18 -2.49
CA SER A 159 8.83 34.15 -3.44
C SER A 159 8.09 35.29 -2.75
N VAL A 160 7.70 35.16 -1.48
CA VAL A 160 6.95 36.21 -0.73
C VAL A 160 7.87 37.30 -0.24
N ARG A 161 9.04 36.92 0.32
CA ARG A 161 10.06 37.87 0.78
C ARG A 161 10.84 38.43 -0.39
N GLY A 162 11.02 37.61 -1.42
CA GLY A 162 11.82 37.99 -2.60
C GLY A 162 13.32 37.84 -2.36
N ILE A 163 14.09 38.05 -3.45
CA ILE A 163 15.54 38.03 -3.42
C ILE A 163 16.01 39.48 -3.24
N PRO A 164 16.96 39.80 -2.31
CA PRO A 164 17.94 38.90 -1.71
C PRO A 164 17.60 38.38 -0.29
N ALA A 165 16.39 38.53 0.21
CA ALA A 165 16.06 38.11 1.56
C ALA A 165 16.27 36.61 1.79
N VAL A 166 17.09 36.26 2.76
CA VAL A 166 17.43 34.87 3.07
C VAL A 166 17.33 34.62 4.58
N LEU A 167 16.96 33.39 4.92
CA LEU A 167 17.01 32.85 6.27
C LEU A 167 18.07 31.76 6.36
N GLU A 168 18.81 31.74 7.43
CA GLU A 168 19.72 30.64 7.75
C GLU A 168 19.06 29.68 8.75
N THR A 169 18.66 28.50 8.31
CA THR A 169 17.81 27.61 9.10
C THR A 169 18.54 26.81 10.19
N ASN A 170 19.85 26.90 10.26
CA ASN A 170 20.71 26.17 11.21
C ASN A 170 21.36 27.08 12.28
N ILE A 171 21.04 28.36 12.27
CA ILE A 171 21.50 29.35 13.27
C ILE A 171 20.34 30.21 13.76
N THR A 172 20.57 31.02 14.78
CA THR A 172 19.57 31.92 15.39
C THR A 172 19.71 33.38 14.93
N GLY A 173 20.29 33.59 13.74
CA GLY A 173 20.41 34.90 13.13
C GLY A 173 19.06 35.50 12.72
N ALA A 174 19.02 36.82 12.60
CA ALA A 174 17.90 37.49 11.93
C ALA A 174 17.95 37.24 10.41
N GLU A 175 16.88 37.62 9.71
CA GLU A 175 16.84 37.63 8.26
C GLU A 175 17.85 38.68 7.71
N ASP A 176 18.63 38.28 6.71
CA ASP A 176 19.59 39.12 5.97
C ASP A 176 19.00 39.59 4.64
#